data_93a80926140bdea6f0c050850ad25d04
#
_entry.id   93a80926140bdea6f0c050850ad25d04
#
_cell.length_a   1.000
_cell.length_b   1.000
_cell.length_c   1.000
_cell.angle_alpha   90.00
_cell.angle_beta   90.00
_cell.angle_gamma   90.00
#
_symmetry.space_group_name_H-M   'P 1'
#
loop_
_entity.id
_entity.type
_entity.pdbx_description
1 polymer ?
#
loop_
_entity_poly.entity_id
_entity_poly.type
_entity_poly.pdbx_seq_one_letter_code
_entity_poly.pdbx_strand_id
1 'polypeptide(L)'
;MIRTKQLHFSVILPFFILFLSSCNQDFKRNDYTAYFGGEVVNPTSPFVLFCKDSKVIDTIMIGKDNRFFIEFDSLTPGMYTFKNEPQYQYVYFDKNDSLMVHINSKNFDDSVIFCGRGDENNNFLMVLYLQKGI
;
A
#
# COMPACT_ATOMS: atom_id res chain seq x y z
N MET A 1 58.13 5.47 -17.52
CA MET A 1 56.96 6.32 -17.78
C MET A 1 55.65 5.60 -18.01
N ILE A 2 55.67 4.36 -18.38
CA ILE A 2 54.43 3.57 -18.64
C ILE A 2 53.83 2.99 -17.35
N ARG A 3 54.59 2.89 -16.25
CA ARG A 3 54.16 2.29 -14.98
C ARG A 3 53.23 3.17 -14.11
N THR A 4 53.17 4.48 -14.34
CA THR A 4 52.34 5.38 -13.54
C THR A 4 50.86 5.48 -14.00
N LYS A 5 50.56 5.06 -15.22
CA LYS A 5 49.19 5.06 -15.74
C LYS A 5 48.38 3.82 -15.32
N GLN A 6 49.02 2.75 -14.92
CA GLN A 6 48.32 1.53 -14.50
C GLN A 6 47.86 1.57 -13.04
N LEU A 7 48.49 2.41 -12.20
CA LEU A 7 48.13 2.53 -10.78
C LEU A 7 46.79 3.27 -10.55
N HIS A 8 46.43 4.17 -11.46
CA HIS A 8 45.18 4.92 -11.35
C HIS A 8 43.94 4.13 -11.78
N PHE A 9 44.11 3.17 -12.68
CA PHE A 9 42.99 2.33 -13.15
C PHE A 9 42.59 1.28 -12.10
N SER A 10 43.55 0.81 -11.32
CA SER A 10 43.34 -0.19 -10.28
C SER A 10 42.64 0.33 -9.02
N VAL A 11 42.68 1.66 -8.78
CA VAL A 11 42.08 2.29 -7.61
C VAL A 11 40.62 2.72 -7.86
N ILE A 12 40.26 2.97 -9.14
CA ILE A 12 38.90 3.39 -9.48
C ILE A 12 37.93 2.20 -9.54
N LEU A 13 38.41 1.02 -9.92
CA LEU A 13 37.57 -0.19 -10.05
C LEU A 13 36.97 -0.69 -8.73
N PRO A 14 37.70 -0.74 -7.60
CA PRO A 14 37.10 -1.17 -6.33
C PRO A 14 36.12 -0.15 -5.73
N PHE A 15 36.25 1.13 -6.08
CA PHE A 15 35.33 2.17 -5.59
C PHE A 15 33.95 2.08 -6.24
N PHE A 16 33.88 1.61 -7.49
CA PHE A 16 32.62 1.46 -8.22
C PHE A 16 31.81 0.26 -7.73
N ILE A 17 32.46 -0.79 -7.20
CA ILE A 17 31.80 -2.01 -6.72
C ILE A 17 31.10 -1.79 -5.37
N LEU A 18 31.54 -0.79 -4.59
CA LEU A 18 30.91 -0.46 -3.29
C LEU A 18 29.52 0.18 -3.41
N PHE A 19 29.17 0.71 -4.60
CA PHE A 19 27.86 1.32 -4.82
C PHE A 19 26.74 0.30 -5.17
N LEU A 20 27.10 -0.95 -5.49
CA LEU A 20 26.13 -1.96 -5.89
C LEU A 20 25.54 -2.76 -4.71
N SER A 21 26.06 -2.57 -3.50
CA SER A 21 25.62 -3.35 -2.35
C SER A 21 24.55 -2.67 -1.48
N SER A 22 24.01 -1.50 -1.89
CA SER A 22 23.11 -0.74 -1.04
C SER A 22 21.60 -0.92 -1.36
N CYS A 23 21.21 -1.84 -2.24
CA CYS A 23 19.84 -1.92 -2.75
C CYS A 23 18.95 -3.03 -2.18
N ASN A 24 19.37 -3.78 -1.17
CA ASN A 24 18.55 -4.83 -0.55
C ASN A 24 18.48 -4.65 0.97
N GLN A 25 17.80 -3.60 1.41
CA GLN A 25 17.35 -3.56 2.80
C GLN A 25 15.93 -4.10 2.85
N ASP A 26 15.78 -5.33 3.31
CA ASP A 26 14.48 -5.88 3.67
C ASP A 26 13.84 -4.99 4.74
N PHE A 27 12.59 -4.61 4.53
CA PHE A 27 11.82 -3.88 5.52
C PHE A 27 11.65 -4.76 6.76
N LYS A 28 12.36 -4.39 7.85
CA LYS A 28 12.29 -5.10 9.13
C LYS A 28 11.67 -4.19 10.18
N ARG A 29 10.36 -4.29 10.35
CA ARG A 29 9.65 -3.64 11.43
C ARG A 29 8.92 -4.71 12.23
N ASN A 30 8.98 -4.62 13.56
CA ASN A 30 8.41 -5.62 14.46
C ASN A 30 7.32 -5.02 15.35
N ASP A 31 6.46 -4.21 14.77
CA ASP A 31 5.29 -3.65 15.44
C ASP A 31 4.04 -3.90 14.59
N TYR A 32 2.89 -3.44 15.05
CA TYR A 32 1.62 -3.57 14.35
C TYR A 32 1.17 -2.26 13.69
N THR A 33 2.07 -1.32 13.47
CA THR A 33 1.77 -0.11 12.71
C THR A 33 1.39 -0.47 11.28
N ALA A 34 0.28 0.06 10.81
CA ALA A 34 -0.20 -0.14 9.46
C ALA A 34 -0.65 1.19 8.85
N TYR A 35 -0.59 1.28 7.54
CA TYR A 35 -1.01 2.47 6.80
C TYR A 35 -2.09 2.10 5.80
N PHE A 36 -3.12 2.94 5.72
CA PHE A 36 -4.17 2.80 4.73
C PHE A 36 -4.51 4.15 4.14
N GLY A 37 -4.54 4.21 2.83
CA GLY A 37 -4.89 5.44 2.13
C GLY A 37 -5.28 5.16 0.69
N GLY A 38 -5.45 6.21 -0.08
CA GLY A 38 -5.75 6.07 -1.49
C GLY A 38 -6.47 7.26 -2.09
N GLU A 39 -7.00 7.03 -3.28
CA GLU A 39 -7.76 7.99 -4.03
C GLU A 39 -9.16 7.46 -4.34
N VAL A 40 -10.17 8.28 -4.08
CA VAL A 40 -11.57 7.97 -4.40
C VAL A 40 -12.04 8.92 -5.50
N VAL A 41 -12.10 8.44 -6.73
CA VAL A 41 -12.64 9.19 -7.86
C VAL A 41 -14.17 9.18 -7.79
N ASN A 42 -14.81 10.32 -8.00
CA ASN A 42 -16.26 10.50 -7.88
C ASN A 42 -16.83 10.02 -6.53
N PRO A 43 -16.33 10.53 -5.40
CA PRO A 43 -16.77 10.06 -4.09
C PRO A 43 -18.25 10.33 -3.87
N THR A 44 -18.95 9.37 -3.29
CA THR A 44 -20.37 9.46 -2.93
C THR A 44 -20.59 9.94 -1.51
N SER A 45 -19.51 10.01 -0.73
CA SER A 45 -19.48 10.49 0.65
C SER A 45 -18.16 11.23 0.89
N PRO A 46 -18.12 12.22 1.81
CA PRO A 46 -16.89 12.98 2.08
C PRO A 46 -15.85 12.24 2.92
N PHE A 47 -16.12 11.00 3.31
CA PHE A 47 -15.21 10.22 4.16
C PHE A 47 -15.24 8.74 3.79
N VAL A 48 -14.18 8.03 4.15
CA VAL A 48 -14.08 6.59 4.11
C VAL A 48 -14.26 6.06 5.53
N LEU A 49 -15.19 5.11 5.71
CA LEU A 49 -15.33 4.38 6.96
C LEU A 49 -14.44 3.14 6.93
N PHE A 50 -13.69 2.93 8.00
CA PHE A 50 -12.90 1.72 8.20
C PHE A 50 -13.53 0.89 9.31
N CYS A 51 -13.89 -0.35 9.01
CA CYS A 51 -14.74 -1.18 9.87
C CYS A 51 -14.13 -2.55 10.14
N LYS A 52 -14.43 -3.07 11.31
CA LYS A 52 -14.20 -4.47 11.69
C LYS A 52 -15.52 -5.07 12.19
N ASP A 53 -15.94 -6.18 11.59
CA ASP A 53 -17.16 -6.90 11.99
C ASP A 53 -18.38 -5.98 12.13
N SER A 54 -18.64 -5.17 11.11
CA SER A 54 -19.73 -4.19 11.06
C SER A 54 -19.60 -3.00 12.03
N LYS A 55 -18.54 -2.94 12.82
CA LYS A 55 -18.26 -1.83 13.72
C LYS A 55 -17.29 -0.84 13.06
N VAL A 56 -17.65 0.44 13.05
CA VAL A 56 -16.76 1.50 12.58
C VAL A 56 -15.61 1.67 13.58
N ILE A 57 -14.38 1.47 13.09
CA ILE A 57 -13.15 1.69 13.88
C ILE A 57 -12.70 3.13 13.71
N ASP A 58 -12.75 3.62 12.47
CA ASP A 58 -12.29 4.98 12.16
C ASP A 58 -13.08 5.58 10.99
N THR A 59 -13.11 6.92 10.97
CA THR A 59 -13.71 7.73 9.90
C THR A 59 -12.60 8.60 9.31
N ILE A 60 -12.28 8.38 8.05
CA ILE A 60 -11.14 9.01 7.40
C ILE A 60 -11.66 10.03 6.38
N MET A 61 -11.38 11.31 6.60
CA MET A 61 -11.84 12.37 5.70
C MET A 61 -11.12 12.31 4.36
N ILE A 62 -11.89 12.45 3.28
CA ILE A 62 -11.37 12.60 1.93
C ILE A 62 -11.05 14.08 1.71
N GLY A 63 -9.81 14.37 1.30
CA GLY A 63 -9.36 15.72 1.00
C GLY A 63 -9.91 16.26 -0.33
N LYS A 64 -9.61 17.53 -0.61
CA LYS A 64 -10.01 18.20 -1.86
C LYS A 64 -9.39 17.56 -3.11
N ASP A 65 -8.28 16.85 -2.94
CA ASP A 65 -7.59 16.07 -3.98
C ASP A 65 -8.16 14.67 -4.17
N ASN A 66 -9.28 14.35 -3.53
CA ASN A 66 -9.92 13.02 -3.51
C ASN A 66 -9.08 11.95 -2.81
N ARG A 67 -8.13 12.33 -1.98
CA ARG A 67 -7.24 11.42 -1.27
C ARG A 67 -7.58 11.34 0.21
N PHE A 68 -7.34 10.17 0.77
CA PHE A 68 -7.44 9.90 2.20
C PHE A 68 -6.22 9.13 2.68
N PHE A 69 -5.91 9.24 3.97
CA PHE A 69 -4.79 8.52 4.57
C PHE A 69 -4.97 8.41 6.07
N ILE A 70 -4.64 7.26 6.61
CA ILE A 70 -4.59 7.02 8.05
C ILE A 70 -3.40 6.13 8.41
N GLU A 71 -2.78 6.44 9.54
CA GLU A 71 -1.82 5.58 10.22
C GLU A 71 -2.52 4.93 11.42
N PHE A 72 -2.45 3.61 11.50
CA PHE A 72 -2.87 2.86 12.67
C PHE A 72 -1.64 2.52 13.51
N ASP A 73 -1.58 2.96 14.75
CA ASP A 73 -0.48 2.66 15.67
C ASP A 73 -0.38 1.17 15.98
N SER A 74 -1.53 0.51 16.06
CA SER A 74 -1.59 -0.93 16.26
C SER A 74 -2.86 -1.48 15.58
N LEU A 75 -2.67 -2.21 14.48
CA LEU A 75 -3.74 -2.86 13.75
C LEU A 75 -3.55 -4.36 13.79
N THR A 76 -4.49 -5.08 14.38
CA THR A 76 -4.47 -6.54 14.41
C THR A 76 -4.62 -7.11 13.01
N PRO A 77 -3.77 -8.06 12.58
CA PRO A 77 -3.93 -8.70 11.28
C PRO A 77 -5.31 -9.35 11.10
N GLY A 78 -5.87 -9.22 9.91
CA GLY A 78 -7.17 -9.80 9.58
C GLY A 78 -7.92 -9.05 8.50
N MET A 79 -9.19 -9.44 8.34
CA MET A 79 -10.09 -8.83 7.37
C MET A 79 -10.80 -7.62 7.96
N TYR A 80 -10.82 -6.56 7.19
CA TYR A 80 -11.52 -5.31 7.47
C TYR A 80 -12.44 -4.96 6.30
N THR A 81 -13.26 -3.95 6.49
CA THR A 81 -14.12 -3.40 5.43
C THR A 81 -13.88 -1.90 5.37
N PHE A 82 -13.72 -1.37 4.17
CA PHE A 82 -13.72 0.07 3.94
C PHE A 82 -14.92 0.46 3.09
N LYS A 83 -15.49 1.63 3.37
CA LYS A 83 -16.72 2.09 2.74
C LYS A 83 -16.60 3.55 2.32
N ASN A 84 -16.98 3.82 1.09
CA ASN A 84 -17.45 5.13 0.68
C ASN A 84 -18.94 4.96 0.34
N GLU A 85 -19.78 5.11 1.36
CA GLU A 85 -21.18 4.70 1.31
C GLU A 85 -21.95 5.24 0.10
N PRO A 86 -22.80 4.42 -0.51
CA PRO A 86 -23.23 3.08 -0.14
C PRO A 86 -22.26 1.94 -0.53
N GLN A 87 -21.17 2.26 -1.20
CA GLN A 87 -20.21 1.28 -1.70
C GLN A 87 -19.27 0.80 -0.59
N TYR A 88 -18.92 -0.48 -0.63
CA TYR A 88 -17.98 -1.07 0.31
C TYR A 88 -17.16 -2.17 -0.34
N GLN A 89 -16.00 -2.47 0.23
CA GLN A 89 -15.15 -3.59 -0.15
C GLN A 89 -14.34 -4.10 1.03
N TYR A 90 -13.93 -5.34 0.96
CA TYR A 90 -13.06 -5.97 1.95
C TYR A 90 -11.59 -5.64 1.69
N VAL A 91 -10.82 -5.58 2.75
CA VAL A 91 -9.38 -5.41 2.73
C VAL A 91 -8.74 -6.27 3.80
N TYR A 92 -7.69 -6.98 3.44
CA TYR A 92 -6.89 -7.77 4.37
C TYR A 92 -5.63 -7.01 4.74
N PHE A 93 -5.37 -6.93 6.05
CA PHE A 93 -4.13 -6.38 6.58
C PHE A 93 -3.33 -7.47 7.27
N ASP A 94 -2.07 -7.58 6.92
CA ASP A 94 -1.07 -8.29 7.67
C ASP A 94 -0.23 -7.30 8.47
N LYS A 95 0.65 -7.81 9.32
CA LYS A 95 1.54 -7.01 10.15
C LYS A 95 2.38 -6.04 9.31
N ASN A 96 2.36 -4.75 9.67
CA ASN A 96 3.09 -3.68 8.99
C ASN A 96 2.72 -3.43 7.53
N ASP A 97 1.55 -3.84 7.08
CA ASP A 97 1.10 -3.52 5.74
C ASP A 97 0.93 -2.01 5.53
N SER A 98 1.20 -1.58 4.32
CA SER A 98 1.05 -0.20 3.89
C SER A 98 0.34 -0.21 2.54
N LEU A 99 -0.98 -0.09 2.59
CA LEU A 99 -1.84 -0.24 1.43
C LEU A 99 -2.37 1.10 0.94
N MET A 100 -2.27 1.30 -0.36
CA MET A 100 -2.95 2.36 -1.07
C MET A 100 -3.96 1.75 -2.03
N VAL A 101 -5.18 2.31 -2.06
CA VAL A 101 -6.25 1.83 -2.91
C VAL A 101 -6.68 2.92 -3.88
N HIS A 102 -6.96 2.54 -5.12
CA HIS A 102 -7.60 3.40 -6.10
C HIS A 102 -9.01 2.90 -6.36
N ILE A 103 -9.98 3.79 -6.27
CA ILE A 103 -11.40 3.49 -6.42
C ILE A 103 -12.07 4.55 -7.27
N ASN A 104 -12.97 4.11 -8.16
CA ASN A 104 -13.95 4.99 -8.78
C ASN A 104 -15.34 4.59 -8.28
N SER A 105 -16.01 5.47 -7.52
CA SER A 105 -17.30 5.14 -6.90
C SER A 105 -18.43 4.90 -7.90
N LYS A 106 -18.29 5.36 -9.14
CA LYS A 106 -19.24 5.05 -10.22
C LYS A 106 -19.12 3.63 -10.77
N ASN A 107 -17.95 3.01 -10.58
CA ASN A 107 -17.66 1.64 -11.03
C ASN A 107 -16.82 0.96 -9.96
N PHE A 108 -17.37 0.83 -8.77
CA PHE A 108 -16.62 0.56 -7.56
C PHE A 108 -15.86 -0.77 -7.62
N ASP A 109 -16.56 -1.88 -7.77
CA ASP A 109 -15.93 -3.21 -7.68
C ASP A 109 -14.90 -3.45 -8.78
N ASP A 110 -15.18 -3.01 -10.00
CA ASP A 110 -14.27 -3.18 -11.14
C ASP A 110 -13.05 -2.25 -11.10
N SER A 111 -13.11 -1.19 -10.29
CA SER A 111 -12.06 -0.17 -10.22
C SER A 111 -11.09 -0.34 -9.06
N VAL A 112 -11.39 -1.19 -8.08
CA VAL A 112 -10.57 -1.36 -6.87
C VAL A 112 -9.24 -2.00 -7.22
N ILE A 113 -8.17 -1.25 -7.02
CA ILE A 113 -6.79 -1.70 -7.22
C ILE A 113 -5.97 -1.29 -5.99
N PHE A 114 -5.24 -2.24 -5.43
CA PHE A 114 -4.34 -2.00 -4.31
C PHE A 114 -2.90 -1.90 -4.78
N CYS A 115 -2.13 -1.01 -4.13
CA CYS A 115 -0.69 -0.85 -4.29
C CYS A 115 -0.03 -0.81 -2.92
N GLY A 116 1.25 -1.15 -2.88
CA GLY A 116 2.05 -1.08 -1.66
C GLY A 116 2.24 -2.43 -0.99
N ARG A 117 2.71 -2.39 0.23
CA ARG A 117 3.01 -3.60 1.00
C ARG A 117 1.71 -4.26 1.45
N GLY A 118 1.44 -5.48 0.99
CA GLY A 118 0.20 -6.21 1.20
C GLY A 118 -0.73 -6.21 -0.02
N ASP A 119 -0.35 -5.58 -1.13
CA ASP A 119 -1.18 -5.44 -2.33
C ASP A 119 -1.45 -6.75 -3.04
N GLU A 120 -0.50 -7.67 -3.10
CA GLU A 120 -0.65 -8.95 -3.79
C GLU A 120 -1.83 -9.76 -3.24
N ASN A 121 -1.93 -9.88 -1.92
CA ASN A 121 -3.01 -10.60 -1.27
C ASN A 121 -4.36 -9.94 -1.55
N ASN A 122 -4.43 -8.62 -1.49
CA ASN A 122 -5.67 -7.88 -1.68
C ASN A 122 -6.11 -7.89 -3.15
N ASN A 123 -5.21 -7.71 -4.09
CA ASN A 123 -5.53 -7.81 -5.52
C ASN A 123 -5.98 -9.22 -5.90
N PHE A 124 -5.38 -10.25 -5.32
CA PHE A 124 -5.81 -11.63 -5.50
C PHE A 124 -7.23 -11.87 -4.97
N LEU A 125 -7.55 -11.35 -3.78
CA LEU A 125 -8.89 -11.42 -3.21
C LEU A 125 -9.93 -10.72 -4.10
N MET A 126 -9.59 -9.60 -4.71
CA MET A 126 -10.46 -8.90 -5.65
C MET A 126 -10.74 -9.74 -6.91
N VAL A 127 -9.73 -10.40 -7.45
CA VAL A 127 -9.91 -11.33 -8.58
C VAL A 127 -10.90 -12.43 -8.22
N LEU A 128 -10.74 -13.05 -7.05
CA LEU A 128 -11.66 -14.09 -6.57
C LEU A 128 -13.08 -13.56 -6.36
N TYR A 129 -13.21 -12.38 -5.80
CA TYR A 129 -14.49 -11.72 -5.57
C TYR A 129 -15.25 -11.50 -6.87
N LEU A 130 -14.60 -10.91 -7.87
CA LEU A 130 -15.20 -10.64 -9.18
C LEU A 130 -15.57 -11.92 -9.94
N GLN A 131 -14.75 -12.97 -9.86
CA GLN A 131 -15.03 -14.25 -10.53
C GLN A 131 -16.22 -14.98 -9.92
N LYS A 132 -16.45 -14.87 -8.63
CA LYS A 132 -17.54 -15.56 -7.93
C LYS A 132 -18.85 -14.78 -7.93
N GLY A 133 -18.87 -13.54 -8.37
CA GLY A 133 -20.05 -12.68 -8.34
C GLY A 133 -20.58 -12.42 -6.91
N ILE A 134 -19.70 -12.41 -5.96
CA ILE A 134 -20.06 -12.24 -4.54
C ILE A 134 -20.27 -10.77 -4.21
#